data_4004ecd625a78e8a8f63ba4319f09143
#
_entry.id   4004ecd625a78e8a8f63ba4319f09143
#
_cell.length_a   1.000
_cell.length_b   1.000
_cell.length_c   1.000
_cell.angle_alpha   90.00
_cell.angle_beta   90.00
_cell.angle_gamma   90.00
#
_symmetry.space_group_name_H-M   'P 1'
#
loop_
_entity.id
_entity.type
_entity.pdbx_description
1 polymer ?
#
loop_
_entity_poly.entity_id
_entity_poly.type
_entity_poly.pdbx_seq_one_letter_code
_entity_poly.pdbx_strand_id
1 'polypeptide(L)'
;EGNDFARVGLIKNPTVFGSSTELLDTAMVSGLKALKLSGVTTATTYAVDSEITQTVGVGSTAIGYVASWDKVTGVLKYYQPMGLASSETGYKIIPFTSNPDTGYGVTIQGSSVTGSLLSVDTNYNGVSTSINNKTYQLGMSFSAGISSAEFNTKSGEIIYIDNRTAIPRSASQKEDIKIVLEF
;
A
#
# COMPACT_ATOMS: atom_id res chain seq x y z
N GLU A 1 22.15 -11.38 8.44
CA GLU A 1 22.53 -10.34 7.46
C GLU A 1 21.62 -10.49 6.26
N GLY A 2 20.69 -9.55 6.08
CA GLY A 2 19.81 -9.52 4.93
C GLY A 2 20.59 -9.04 3.70
N ASN A 3 20.43 -9.72 2.59
CA ASN A 3 20.93 -9.23 1.31
C ASN A 3 19.94 -8.15 0.81
N ASP A 4 20.33 -6.89 0.85
CA ASP A 4 19.57 -5.81 0.24
C ASP A 4 19.76 -5.86 -1.27
N PHE A 5 18.66 -6.06 -2.00
CA PHE A 5 18.64 -5.83 -3.44
C PHE A 5 17.51 -4.87 -3.79
N ALA A 6 17.77 -4.01 -4.74
CA ALA A 6 16.76 -3.12 -5.29
C ALA A 6 16.47 -3.50 -6.74
N ARG A 7 15.19 -3.58 -7.08
CA ARG A 7 14.74 -3.60 -8.47
C ARG A 7 14.16 -2.24 -8.81
N VAL A 8 14.71 -1.61 -9.81
CA VAL A 8 14.19 -0.35 -10.35
C VAL A 8 13.67 -0.63 -11.75
N GLY A 9 12.42 -0.28 -11.99
CA GLY A 9 11.81 -0.36 -13.30
C GLY A 9 11.27 1.01 -13.71
N LEU A 10 11.39 1.35 -14.99
CA LEU A 10 10.70 2.47 -15.61
C LEU A 10 9.61 1.94 -16.52
N ILE A 11 8.40 2.44 -16.32
CA ILE A 11 7.21 2.08 -17.10
C ILE A 11 6.71 3.34 -17.79
N LYS A 12 6.49 3.25 -19.10
CA LYS A 12 5.92 4.32 -19.91
C LYS A 12 4.43 4.07 -20.12
N ASN A 13 3.64 5.14 -20.08
CA ASN A 13 2.22 5.14 -20.38
C ASN A 13 1.40 4.04 -19.68
N PRO A 14 1.46 3.91 -18.35
CA PRO A 14 0.53 3.04 -17.65
C PRO A 14 -0.89 3.60 -17.78
N THR A 15 -1.89 2.74 -17.68
CA THR A 15 -3.30 3.18 -17.74
C THR A 15 -3.89 3.39 -16.35
N VAL A 16 -4.91 4.23 -16.26
CA VAL A 16 -5.70 4.47 -15.05
C VAL A 16 -6.33 3.17 -14.57
N PHE A 17 -6.40 2.98 -13.26
CA PHE A 17 -7.05 1.81 -12.66
C PHE A 17 -8.48 1.65 -13.18
N GLY A 18 -8.80 0.45 -13.65
CA GLY A 18 -10.09 0.13 -14.22
C GLY A 18 -10.28 0.52 -15.70
N SER A 19 -9.30 1.18 -16.33
CA SER A 19 -9.31 1.51 -17.75
C SER A 19 -8.20 0.76 -18.49
N SER A 20 -8.50 0.27 -19.70
CA SER A 20 -7.51 -0.34 -20.59
C SER A 20 -6.92 0.65 -21.60
N THR A 21 -7.49 1.85 -21.74
CA THR A 21 -7.16 2.81 -22.81
C THR A 21 -6.81 4.20 -22.28
N GLU A 22 -7.32 4.59 -21.11
CA GLU A 22 -7.05 5.91 -20.53
C GLU A 22 -5.65 5.92 -19.92
N LEU A 23 -4.78 6.77 -20.45
CA LEU A 23 -3.43 6.93 -19.94
C LEU A 23 -3.44 7.69 -18.61
N LEU A 24 -2.58 7.28 -17.71
CA LEU A 24 -2.42 7.92 -16.42
C LEU A 24 -1.78 9.30 -16.61
N ASP A 25 -2.43 10.33 -16.09
CA ASP A 25 -1.84 11.66 -16.01
C ASP A 25 -0.84 11.73 -14.84
N THR A 26 0.32 12.31 -15.10
CA THR A 26 1.49 12.27 -14.22
C THR A 26 1.39 13.14 -12.97
N ALA A 27 0.36 13.97 -12.86
CA ALA A 27 0.31 14.98 -11.81
C ALA A 27 0.09 14.44 -10.39
N MET A 28 -0.57 13.30 -10.21
CA MET A 28 -0.87 12.72 -8.88
C MET A 28 -1.02 11.20 -8.94
N VAL A 29 0.07 10.47 -8.98
CA VAL A 29 0.04 9.01 -9.06
C VAL A 29 0.53 8.36 -7.77
N SER A 30 -0.32 7.54 -7.16
CA SER A 30 0.11 6.65 -6.08
C SER A 30 0.12 5.20 -6.57
N GLY A 31 1.29 4.57 -6.53
CA GLY A 31 1.43 3.14 -6.72
C GLY A 31 1.05 2.32 -5.47
N LEU A 32 0.81 3.00 -4.35
CA LEU A 32 0.44 2.38 -3.10
C LEU A 32 -1.08 2.26 -2.98
N LYS A 33 -1.53 1.19 -2.34
CA LYS A 33 -2.89 1.08 -1.83
C LYS A 33 -3.00 1.79 -0.50
N ALA A 34 -4.22 2.15 -0.08
CA ALA A 34 -4.42 2.74 1.23
C ALA A 34 -5.72 2.27 1.90
N LEU A 35 -5.71 2.34 3.23
CA LEU A 35 -6.85 2.14 4.09
C LEU A 35 -7.12 3.44 4.83
N LYS A 36 -8.38 3.86 4.89
CA LYS A 36 -8.85 4.87 5.82
C LYS A 36 -9.33 4.15 7.06
N LEU A 37 -8.67 4.40 8.18
CA LEU A 37 -8.98 3.73 9.44
C LEU A 37 -9.81 4.65 10.34
N SER A 38 -10.73 4.04 11.10
CA SER A 38 -11.58 4.68 12.09
C SER A 38 -11.04 4.46 13.51
N GLY A 39 -11.52 5.27 14.46
CA GLY A 39 -11.17 5.13 15.88
C GLY A 39 -9.72 5.57 16.20
N VAL A 40 -9.13 6.38 15.34
CA VAL A 40 -7.74 6.84 15.50
C VAL A 40 -7.55 7.60 16.78
N THR A 41 -6.56 7.20 17.57
CA THR A 41 -6.11 7.89 18.78
C THR A 41 -4.66 8.34 18.60
N THR A 42 -4.25 9.31 19.41
CA THR A 42 -2.85 9.79 19.39
C THR A 42 -1.84 8.70 19.78
N ALA A 43 -2.31 7.67 20.50
CA ALA A 43 -1.48 6.56 20.95
C ALA A 43 -1.31 5.45 19.90
N THR A 44 -2.19 5.38 18.88
CA THR A 44 -2.14 4.31 17.89
C THR A 44 -1.10 4.61 16.82
N THR A 45 -0.21 3.68 16.60
CA THR A 45 0.84 3.77 15.57
C THR A 45 1.02 2.41 14.89
N TYR A 46 1.08 2.44 13.57
CA TYR A 46 1.51 1.34 12.71
C TYR A 46 2.93 1.66 12.24
N ALA A 47 3.89 0.83 12.60
CA ALA A 47 5.28 1.07 12.23
C ALA A 47 5.51 0.83 10.73
N VAL A 48 6.31 1.68 10.09
CA VAL A 48 6.72 1.49 8.69
C VAL A 48 7.45 0.16 8.55
N ASP A 49 7.28 -0.52 7.41
CA ASP A 49 7.80 -1.84 7.09
C ASP A 49 7.27 -2.99 7.96
N SER A 50 6.36 -2.72 8.90
CA SER A 50 5.71 -3.78 9.67
C SER A 50 4.60 -4.45 8.87
N GLU A 51 4.42 -5.75 9.12
CA GLU A 51 3.33 -6.52 8.54
C GLU A 51 1.98 -6.10 9.14
N ILE A 52 0.98 -5.97 8.26
CA ILE A 52 -0.42 -5.80 8.61
C ILE A 52 -1.24 -6.93 7.97
N THR A 53 -2.27 -7.36 8.69
CA THR A 53 -3.14 -8.46 8.23
C THR A 53 -4.60 -8.18 8.51
N GLN A 54 -5.46 -8.80 7.71
CA GLN A 54 -6.90 -8.85 7.90
C GLN A 54 -7.40 -10.24 7.51
N THR A 55 -8.06 -10.94 8.41
CA THR A 55 -8.77 -12.18 8.05
C THR A 55 -10.05 -11.80 7.32
N VAL A 56 -10.15 -12.16 6.05
CA VAL A 56 -11.26 -11.76 5.17
C VAL A 56 -12.26 -12.89 4.91
N GLY A 57 -11.91 -14.11 5.24
CA GLY A 57 -12.74 -15.30 5.05
C GLY A 57 -12.05 -16.55 5.60
N VAL A 58 -12.71 -17.72 5.46
CA VAL A 58 -12.15 -19.00 5.87
C VAL A 58 -10.84 -19.28 5.13
N GLY A 59 -9.73 -19.44 5.86
CA GLY A 59 -8.42 -19.70 5.27
C GLY A 59 -7.90 -18.57 4.37
N SER A 60 -8.52 -17.38 4.42
CA SER A 60 -8.18 -16.25 3.59
C SER A 60 -7.75 -15.05 4.44
N THR A 61 -6.48 -14.69 4.38
CA THR A 61 -5.92 -13.55 5.10
C THR A 61 -5.23 -12.61 4.12
N ALA A 62 -5.67 -11.34 4.13
CA ALA A 62 -4.96 -10.27 3.45
C ALA A 62 -3.70 -9.94 4.25
N ILE A 63 -2.56 -9.87 3.58
CA ILE A 63 -1.26 -9.53 4.17
C ILE A 63 -0.66 -8.38 3.37
N GLY A 64 -0.09 -7.41 4.06
CA GLY A 64 0.61 -6.28 3.44
C GLY A 64 1.63 -5.70 4.41
N TYR A 65 2.38 -4.72 3.93
CA TYR A 65 3.38 -4.00 4.71
C TYR A 65 3.09 -2.51 4.70
N VAL A 66 3.28 -1.88 5.85
CA VAL A 66 3.05 -0.44 6.02
C VAL A 66 4.10 0.34 5.25
N ALA A 67 3.69 1.17 4.30
CA ALA A 67 4.55 2.13 3.63
C ALA A 67 4.56 3.49 4.34
N SER A 68 3.41 3.93 4.85
CA SER A 68 3.30 5.11 5.71
C SER A 68 2.04 5.07 6.56
N TRP A 69 2.09 5.70 7.70
CA TRP A 69 0.97 5.90 8.62
C TRP A 69 0.80 7.37 8.97
N ASP A 70 -0.34 7.93 8.64
CA ASP A 70 -0.73 9.28 9.06
C ASP A 70 -1.80 9.19 10.18
N LYS A 71 -1.35 9.35 11.40
CA LYS A 71 -2.22 9.32 12.58
C LYS A 71 -3.20 10.51 12.68
N VAL A 72 -3.00 11.58 11.91
CA VAL A 72 -3.91 12.72 11.93
C VAL A 72 -5.14 12.40 11.08
N THR A 73 -4.93 11.94 9.87
CA THR A 73 -6.02 11.64 8.93
C THR A 73 -6.51 10.19 9.03
N GLY A 74 -5.79 9.31 9.71
CA GLY A 74 -6.10 7.88 9.79
C GLY A 74 -5.87 7.15 8.46
N VAL A 75 -4.98 7.66 7.62
CA VAL A 75 -4.62 7.02 6.36
C VAL A 75 -3.38 6.15 6.54
N LEU A 76 -3.54 4.86 6.25
CA LEU A 76 -2.48 3.87 6.22
C LEU A 76 -2.22 3.46 4.79
N LYS A 77 -1.06 3.85 4.24
CA LYS A 77 -0.62 3.39 2.92
C LYS A 77 0.18 2.12 3.05
N TYR A 78 -0.06 1.18 2.13
CA TYR A 78 0.56 -0.14 2.20
C TYR A 78 0.87 -0.70 0.81
N TYR A 79 1.71 -1.71 0.78
CA TYR A 79 1.98 -2.52 -0.39
C TYR A 79 1.81 -4.01 -0.08
N GLN A 80 1.50 -4.77 -1.11
CA GLN A 80 1.35 -6.23 -1.04
C GLN A 80 2.30 -6.85 -2.06
N PRO A 81 3.49 -7.33 -1.66
CA PRO A 81 4.40 -7.97 -2.58
C PRO A 81 3.83 -9.29 -3.09
N MET A 82 4.12 -9.61 -4.34
CA MET A 82 3.79 -10.91 -4.90
C MET A 82 4.57 -12.01 -4.16
N GLY A 83 3.88 -13.04 -3.69
CA GLY A 83 4.49 -14.14 -2.96
C GLY A 83 4.01 -14.30 -1.52
N LEU A 84 3.25 -13.34 -0.99
CA LEU A 84 2.65 -13.41 0.34
C LEU A 84 1.23 -14.02 0.35
N ALA A 85 0.88 -14.82 -0.62
CA ALA A 85 -0.42 -15.45 -0.60
C ALA A 85 -0.40 -16.71 0.26
N SER A 86 -1.14 -16.70 1.35
CA SER A 86 -1.56 -17.92 2.01
C SER A 86 -2.80 -18.47 1.30
N SER A 87 -2.63 -19.08 0.14
CA SER A 87 -3.67 -19.93 -0.45
C SER A 87 -3.01 -21.16 -1.04
N GLU A 88 -3.62 -22.30 -0.83
CA GLU A 88 -3.16 -23.61 -1.31
C GLU A 88 -3.04 -23.70 -2.84
N THR A 89 -3.46 -22.68 -3.58
CA THR A 89 -3.56 -22.68 -5.04
C THR A 89 -2.70 -21.66 -5.76
N GLY A 90 -1.59 -21.22 -5.14
CA GLY A 90 -0.60 -20.35 -5.82
C GLY A 90 -0.57 -18.90 -5.35
N TYR A 91 0.34 -18.13 -5.92
CA TYR A 91 0.69 -16.74 -5.55
C TYR A 91 -0.44 -15.73 -5.83
N LYS A 92 -1.55 -15.83 -5.13
CA LYS A 92 -2.68 -14.90 -5.24
C LYS A 92 -2.61 -13.86 -4.12
N ILE A 93 -2.53 -12.59 -4.48
CA ILE A 93 -2.69 -11.50 -3.52
C ILE A 93 -4.15 -11.46 -3.07
N ILE A 94 -4.38 -11.60 -1.76
CA ILE A 94 -5.68 -11.41 -1.13
C ILE A 94 -5.78 -9.92 -0.75
N PRO A 95 -6.73 -9.16 -1.31
CA PRO A 95 -6.86 -7.74 -0.99
C PRO A 95 -7.44 -7.54 0.42
N PHE A 96 -7.05 -6.45 1.08
CA PHE A 96 -7.81 -5.91 2.19
C PHE A 96 -9.21 -5.48 1.72
N THR A 97 -10.20 -5.63 2.56
CA THR A 97 -11.59 -5.36 2.20
C THR A 97 -12.36 -4.66 3.32
N SER A 98 -13.33 -3.83 2.93
CA SER A 98 -14.33 -3.27 3.82
C SER A 98 -15.57 -4.18 4.00
N ASN A 99 -15.62 -5.26 3.24
CA ASN A 99 -16.71 -6.23 3.29
C ASN A 99 -16.16 -7.67 3.30
N PRO A 100 -15.60 -8.12 4.43
CA PRO A 100 -15.15 -9.49 4.57
C PRO A 100 -16.32 -10.47 4.60
N ASP A 101 -16.05 -11.76 4.49
CA ASP A 101 -17.05 -12.81 4.61
C ASP A 101 -17.77 -12.72 5.97
N THR A 102 -18.98 -13.29 6.03
CA THR A 102 -19.80 -13.31 7.25
C THR A 102 -19.03 -13.95 8.41
N GLY A 103 -18.98 -13.25 9.54
CA GLY A 103 -18.27 -13.67 10.74
C GLY A 103 -16.84 -13.13 10.86
N TYR A 104 -16.33 -12.39 9.86
CA TYR A 104 -15.03 -11.74 9.88
C TYR A 104 -15.17 -10.24 10.00
N GLY A 105 -14.17 -9.59 10.61
CA GLY A 105 -14.19 -8.17 10.91
C GLY A 105 -13.31 -7.36 9.98
N VAL A 106 -13.48 -6.04 10.04
CA VAL A 106 -12.67 -5.07 9.27
C VAL A 106 -11.48 -4.52 10.04
N THR A 107 -11.13 -5.16 11.17
CA THR A 107 -9.99 -4.75 12.01
C THR A 107 -8.67 -5.13 11.35
N ILE A 108 -7.74 -4.18 11.32
CA ILE A 108 -6.40 -4.36 10.79
C ILE A 108 -5.46 -4.75 11.92
N GLN A 109 -4.99 -5.98 11.89
CA GLN A 109 -3.96 -6.50 12.77
C GLN A 109 -2.60 -5.96 12.33
N GLY A 110 -1.62 -5.94 13.21
CA GLY A 110 -0.27 -5.56 12.84
C GLY A 110 0.76 -6.14 13.79
N SER A 111 1.89 -6.56 13.26
CA SER A 111 2.99 -7.15 14.05
C SER A 111 3.67 -6.15 14.99
N SER A 112 3.57 -4.86 14.69
CA SER A 112 4.19 -3.76 15.46
C SER A 112 3.22 -2.58 15.62
N VAL A 113 1.98 -2.87 16.05
CA VAL A 113 1.00 -1.83 16.38
C VAL A 113 1.16 -1.42 17.83
N THR A 114 1.29 -0.12 18.07
CA THR A 114 1.21 0.46 19.41
C THR A 114 -0.20 1.03 19.61
N GLY A 115 -0.77 0.85 20.79
CA GLY A 115 -2.14 1.27 21.09
C GLY A 115 -3.19 0.27 20.62
N SER A 116 -4.41 0.74 20.41
CA SER A 116 -5.53 -0.10 19.99
C SER A 116 -5.49 -0.40 18.50
N LEU A 117 -5.88 -1.61 18.13
CA LEU A 117 -6.08 -1.96 16.71
C LEU A 117 -7.22 -1.13 16.12
N LEU A 118 -7.03 -0.65 14.91
CA LEU A 118 -8.02 0.14 14.19
C LEU A 118 -8.74 -0.72 13.15
N SER A 119 -9.91 -0.27 12.78
CA SER A 119 -10.74 -0.90 11.76
C SER A 119 -10.85 -0.02 10.52
N VAL A 120 -11.06 -0.63 9.36
CA VAL A 120 -11.37 0.13 8.14
C VAL A 120 -12.64 0.94 8.36
N ASP A 121 -12.62 2.21 8.01
CA ASP A 121 -13.78 3.08 8.04
C ASP A 121 -14.68 2.81 6.84
N THR A 122 -15.55 1.81 6.98
CA THR A 122 -16.40 1.31 5.90
C THR A 122 -17.41 2.34 5.39
N ASN A 123 -17.63 3.42 6.13
CA ASN A 123 -18.53 4.51 5.73
C ASN A 123 -17.81 5.64 5.01
N TYR A 124 -16.48 5.63 5.02
CA TYR A 124 -15.70 6.71 4.44
C TYR A 124 -15.64 6.62 2.92
N ASN A 125 -16.05 7.69 2.25
CA ASN A 125 -15.92 7.88 0.80
C ASN A 125 -15.40 9.30 0.54
N GLY A 126 -14.47 9.43 -0.40
CA GLY A 126 -13.98 10.73 -0.83
C GLY A 126 -12.46 10.87 -0.85
N VAL A 127 -12.00 12.11 -1.07
CA VAL A 127 -10.60 12.49 -1.27
C VAL A 127 -10.04 13.39 -0.16
N SER A 128 -10.91 13.83 0.77
CA SER A 128 -10.53 14.76 1.84
C SER A 128 -11.26 14.45 3.13
N THR A 129 -10.68 14.81 4.27
CA THR A 129 -11.29 14.67 5.59
C THR A 129 -11.15 15.97 6.38
N SER A 130 -12.16 16.29 7.22
CA SER A 130 -12.13 17.47 8.07
C SER A 130 -11.88 17.08 9.53
N ILE A 131 -10.86 17.69 10.12
CA ILE A 131 -10.47 17.45 11.50
C ILE A 131 -10.24 18.81 12.15
N ASN A 132 -10.92 19.08 13.25
CA ASN A 132 -10.85 20.36 13.97
C ASN A 132 -11.04 21.58 13.03
N ASN A 133 -12.06 21.55 12.20
CA ASN A 133 -12.39 22.57 11.20
C ASN A 133 -11.31 22.82 10.12
N LYS A 134 -10.35 21.95 10.00
CA LYS A 134 -9.33 21.99 8.95
C LYS A 134 -9.52 20.83 7.99
N THR A 135 -9.59 21.12 6.68
CA THR A 135 -9.71 20.11 5.63
C THR A 135 -8.32 19.62 5.21
N TYR A 136 -8.15 18.31 5.22
CA TYR A 136 -6.95 17.61 4.76
C TYR A 136 -7.26 16.88 3.46
N GLN A 137 -6.49 17.16 2.42
CA GLN A 137 -6.53 16.39 1.18
C GLN A 137 -5.73 15.11 1.37
N LEU A 138 -6.33 13.96 1.04
CA LEU A 138 -5.72 12.66 1.30
C LEU A 138 -4.81 12.18 0.15
N GLY A 139 -4.86 12.87 -1.00
CA GLY A 139 -4.08 12.55 -2.19
C GLY A 139 -4.48 11.24 -2.87
N MET A 140 -5.60 10.65 -2.45
CA MET A 140 -6.16 9.40 -2.98
C MET A 140 -7.68 9.43 -2.84
N SER A 141 -8.38 8.73 -3.72
CA SER A 141 -9.82 8.54 -3.63
C SER A 141 -10.14 7.26 -2.88
N PHE A 142 -11.03 7.34 -1.91
CA PHE A 142 -11.49 6.22 -1.11
C PHE A 142 -12.93 5.87 -1.42
N SER A 143 -13.23 4.57 -1.42
CA SER A 143 -14.57 4.00 -1.45
C SER A 143 -14.69 2.99 -0.32
N ALA A 144 -15.64 3.19 0.59
CA ALA A 144 -15.81 2.37 1.79
C ALA A 144 -14.50 2.17 2.57
N GLY A 145 -13.69 3.23 2.69
CA GLY A 145 -12.41 3.20 3.40
C GLY A 145 -11.24 2.52 2.68
N ILE A 146 -11.43 2.05 1.46
CA ILE A 146 -10.40 1.41 0.64
C ILE A 146 -10.00 2.32 -0.50
N SER A 147 -8.70 2.46 -0.74
CA SER A 147 -8.14 3.07 -1.94
C SER A 147 -7.20 2.10 -2.64
N SER A 148 -7.44 1.89 -3.93
CA SER A 148 -6.57 1.10 -4.80
C SER A 148 -5.44 1.96 -5.35
N ALA A 149 -4.39 1.32 -5.87
CA ALA A 149 -3.41 2.02 -6.70
C ALA A 149 -4.11 2.69 -7.89
N GLU A 150 -3.65 3.88 -8.28
CA GLU A 150 -4.32 4.68 -9.32
C GLU A 150 -4.03 4.18 -10.74
N PHE A 151 -3.13 3.23 -10.90
CA PHE A 151 -2.81 2.63 -12.19
C PHE A 151 -3.19 1.14 -12.24
N ASN A 152 -3.48 0.67 -13.45
CA ASN A 152 -3.67 -0.75 -13.71
C ASN A 152 -2.36 -1.50 -13.56
N THR A 153 -2.36 -2.54 -12.73
CA THR A 153 -1.24 -3.48 -12.66
C THR A 153 -1.04 -4.17 -14.01
N LYS A 154 0.21 -4.29 -14.43
CA LYS A 154 0.61 -4.89 -15.73
C LYS A 154 0.24 -4.06 -16.96
N SER A 155 -0.14 -2.79 -16.80
CA SER A 155 -0.32 -1.85 -17.92
C SER A 155 0.99 -1.08 -18.18
N GLY A 156 1.05 -0.45 -19.34
CA GLY A 156 2.21 0.32 -19.77
C GLY A 156 3.30 -0.53 -20.41
N GLU A 157 4.30 0.15 -20.93
CA GLU A 157 5.46 -0.43 -21.59
C GLU A 157 6.68 -0.33 -20.67
N ILE A 158 7.35 -1.45 -20.42
CA ILE A 158 8.58 -1.45 -19.63
C ILE A 158 9.71 -0.96 -20.51
N ILE A 159 10.29 0.19 -20.20
CA ILE A 159 11.40 0.79 -20.95
C ILE A 159 12.76 0.52 -20.31
N TYR A 160 12.80 0.18 -19.03
CA TYR A 160 14.03 -0.13 -18.32
C TYR A 160 13.77 -1.02 -17.11
N ILE A 161 14.65 -1.99 -16.89
CA ILE A 161 14.69 -2.78 -15.64
C ILE A 161 16.15 -2.87 -15.20
N ASP A 162 16.45 -2.40 -14.00
CA ASP A 162 17.67 -2.70 -13.28
C ASP A 162 17.39 -3.86 -12.29
N ASN A 163 17.92 -5.03 -12.60
CA ASN A 163 17.77 -6.21 -11.77
C ASN A 163 19.15 -6.58 -11.20
N ARG A 164 19.60 -5.82 -10.21
CA ARG A 164 20.89 -6.08 -9.56
C ARG A 164 20.77 -7.26 -8.64
N THR A 165 21.70 -8.19 -8.77
CA THR A 165 21.92 -9.26 -7.79
C THR A 165 22.33 -8.65 -6.47
N ALA A 166 21.84 -9.22 -5.36
CA ALA A 166 22.27 -8.84 -4.03
C ALA A 166 23.80 -8.98 -3.92
N ILE A 167 24.46 -7.89 -3.61
CA ILE A 167 25.90 -7.88 -3.36
C ILE A 167 26.08 -7.79 -1.84
N PRO A 168 26.81 -8.72 -1.21
CA PRO A 168 27.11 -8.61 0.21
C PRO A 168 27.94 -7.33 0.45
N ARG A 169 27.42 -6.44 1.28
CA ARG A 169 28.08 -5.18 1.60
C ARG A 169 28.78 -5.27 2.94
N SER A 170 29.95 -4.65 3.05
CA SER A 170 30.55 -4.43 4.36
C SER A 170 29.79 -3.34 5.11
N ALA A 171 29.75 -3.40 6.45
CA ALA A 171 29.07 -2.41 7.28
C ALA A 171 29.57 -0.96 7.11
N SER A 172 30.73 -0.78 6.49
CA SER A 172 31.35 0.53 6.24
C SER A 172 31.15 1.05 4.81
N GLN A 173 30.51 0.27 3.93
CA GLN A 173 30.30 0.67 2.53
C GLN A 173 29.08 1.59 2.44
N LYS A 174 29.27 2.74 1.78
CA LYS A 174 28.19 3.67 1.38
C LYS A 174 28.02 3.62 -0.13
N GLU A 175 26.79 3.66 -0.59
CA GLU A 175 26.45 3.74 -2.00
C GLU A 175 25.49 4.89 -2.23
N ASP A 176 25.83 5.76 -3.17
CA ASP A 176 24.97 6.85 -3.64
C ASP A 176 24.49 6.51 -5.06
N ILE A 177 23.19 6.38 -5.25
CA ILE A 177 22.58 6.17 -6.57
C ILE A 177 22.06 7.52 -7.07
N LYS A 178 22.61 8.02 -8.18
CA LYS A 178 22.08 9.19 -8.88
C LYS A 178 21.37 8.74 -10.16
N ILE A 179 20.10 9.11 -10.30
CA ILE A 179 19.33 8.92 -11.52
C ILE A 179 19.17 10.29 -12.18
N VAL A 180 19.72 10.43 -13.37
CA VAL A 180 19.53 11.63 -14.22
C VAL A 180 18.57 11.25 -15.33
N LEU A 181 17.44 11.94 -15.41
CA LEU A 181 16.47 11.81 -16.48
C LEU A 181 16.58 13.05 -17.37
N GLU A 182 16.93 12.86 -18.63
CA GLU A 182 16.86 13.89 -19.67
C GLU A 182 15.62 13.60 -20.54
N PHE A 183 14.77 14.62 -20.75
CA PHE A 183 13.53 14.54 -21.52
C PHE A 183 13.67 15.35 -22.82
#